data_1ec372a9506293c8bfcd5a473b17ee01
#
_entry.id   1ec372a9506293c8bfcd5a473b17ee01
#
_cell.length_a   1.000
_cell.length_b   1.000
_cell.length_c   1.000
_cell.angle_alpha   90.00
_cell.angle_beta   90.00
_cell.angle_gamma   90.00
#
_symmetry.space_group_name_H-M   'P 1'
#
loop_
_entity.id
_entity.type
_entity.pdbx_description
1 polymer ?
#
loop_
_entity_poly.entity_id
_entity_poly.type
_entity_poly.pdbx_seq_one_letter_code
_entity_poly.pdbx_strand_id
1 'polypeptide(L)'
;ILDISAIKSLRTVSIENGFRRIGSGTTWSDLENEELPTCYEMLKECSSQVGSRQIQNVGTIGGNLCNASPAADGVPCLLSLDASIELISINGKRILKLEDFIKGSRNTELKKNEILSAILIPQKAERGRTSFVKLGARKYLVISIAMVACKINLDGDIISDIAISIGSCSAVAKRLRELENILIGKSTNSDLTADIY
;
A
#
# COMPACT_ATOMS: atom_id res chain seq x y z
N ILE A 1 22.28 -14.01 7.55
CA ILE A 1 21.20 -13.00 7.76
C ILE A 1 21.88 -11.64 7.72
N LEU A 2 21.34 -10.71 6.94
CA LEU A 2 21.78 -9.33 6.87
C LEU A 2 20.74 -8.46 7.60
N ASP A 3 21.17 -7.78 8.66
CA ASP A 3 20.34 -6.79 9.36
C ASP A 3 20.51 -5.43 8.69
N ILE A 4 19.41 -4.84 8.19
CA ILE A 4 19.39 -3.54 7.52
C ILE A 4 18.76 -2.44 8.39
N SER A 5 18.37 -2.74 9.63
CA SER A 5 17.64 -1.82 10.50
C SER A 5 18.44 -0.56 10.86
N ALA A 6 19.76 -0.65 10.88
CA ALA A 6 20.66 0.48 11.18
C ALA A 6 20.92 1.42 9.98
N ILE A 7 20.45 1.07 8.78
CA ILE A 7 20.70 1.85 7.56
C ILE A 7 19.68 3.00 7.49
N LYS A 8 20.10 4.19 7.94
CA LYS A 8 19.22 5.38 8.02
C LYS A 8 18.56 5.74 6.67
N SER A 9 19.27 5.62 5.56
CA SER A 9 18.74 5.93 4.22
C SER A 9 17.61 5.00 3.78
N LEU A 10 17.43 3.85 4.42
CA LEU A 10 16.29 2.96 4.21
C LEU A 10 15.06 3.31 5.07
N ARG A 11 15.18 4.31 5.97
CA ARG A 11 14.11 4.72 6.88
C ARG A 11 13.65 6.16 6.66
N THR A 12 13.90 6.72 5.48
CA THR A 12 13.54 8.10 5.14
C THR A 12 12.31 8.14 4.24
N VAL A 13 11.53 9.21 4.37
CA VAL A 13 10.51 9.60 3.41
C VAL A 13 10.99 10.88 2.71
N SER A 14 11.04 10.87 1.39
CA SER A 14 11.53 11.99 0.58
C SER A 14 10.74 12.14 -0.72
N ILE A 15 10.92 13.27 -1.40
CA ILE A 15 10.43 13.45 -2.77
C ILE A 15 11.65 13.45 -3.69
N GLU A 16 11.67 12.53 -4.64
CA GLU A 16 12.78 12.34 -5.58
C GLU A 16 12.24 11.97 -6.97
N ASN A 17 12.73 12.65 -8.00
CA ASN A 17 12.43 12.33 -9.41
C ASN A 17 10.92 12.16 -9.73
N GLY A 18 10.05 12.97 -9.13
CA GLY A 18 8.59 12.90 -9.34
C GLY A 18 7.89 11.78 -8.58
N PHE A 19 8.58 11.16 -7.62
CA PHE A 19 8.02 10.15 -6.73
C PHE A 19 8.18 10.58 -5.27
N ARG A 20 7.20 10.22 -4.45
CA ARG A 20 7.43 10.08 -3.01
C ARG A 20 8.10 8.73 -2.79
N ARG A 21 9.29 8.80 -2.24
CA ARG A 21 10.11 7.65 -1.91
C ARG A 21 9.96 7.34 -0.43
N ILE A 22 9.41 6.18 -0.11
CA ILE A 22 9.30 5.66 1.27
C ILE A 22 10.34 4.56 1.41
N GLY A 23 11.34 4.76 2.24
CA GLY A 23 12.37 3.78 2.50
C GLY A 23 11.80 2.49 3.08
N SER A 24 12.33 1.34 2.69
CA SER A 24 11.82 0.02 3.10
C SER A 24 11.86 -0.25 4.60
N GLY A 25 12.78 0.41 5.30
CA GLY A 25 12.94 0.35 6.75
C GLY A 25 12.03 1.29 7.53
N THR A 26 11.17 2.08 6.86
CA THR A 26 10.18 2.93 7.52
C THR A 26 9.18 2.04 8.28
N THR A 27 9.05 2.28 9.58
CA THR A 27 8.14 1.50 10.44
C THR A 27 6.70 1.96 10.29
N TRP A 28 5.76 1.15 10.75
CA TRP A 28 4.35 1.54 10.79
C TRP A 28 4.12 2.76 11.69
N SER A 29 4.83 2.84 12.82
CA SER A 29 4.79 4.03 13.70
C SER A 29 5.38 5.28 13.04
N ASP A 30 6.43 5.15 12.21
CA ASP A 30 6.94 6.29 11.43
C ASP A 30 5.89 6.79 10.45
N LEU A 31 5.23 5.89 9.70
CA LEU A 31 4.20 6.24 8.72
C LEU A 31 2.97 6.90 9.35
N GLU A 32 2.56 6.43 10.54
CA GLU A 32 1.44 7.02 11.30
C GLU A 32 1.73 8.47 11.67
N ASN A 33 2.99 8.79 12.01
CA ASN A 33 3.41 10.11 12.50
C ASN A 33 3.98 11.03 11.40
N GLU A 34 4.24 10.51 10.19
CA GLU A 34 4.80 11.29 9.09
C GLU A 34 3.80 12.32 8.57
N GLU A 35 4.27 13.52 8.24
CA GLU A 35 3.46 14.54 7.58
C GLU A 35 3.31 14.22 6.09
N LEU A 36 2.22 13.54 5.75
CA LEU A 36 1.91 13.11 4.39
C LEU A 36 0.61 13.79 3.89
N PRO A 37 0.46 13.99 2.56
CA PRO A 37 -0.79 14.42 1.95
C PRO A 37 -1.98 13.52 2.33
N THR A 38 -3.20 14.06 2.26
CA THR A 38 -4.45 13.35 2.65
C THR A 38 -4.70 12.05 1.90
N CYS A 39 -4.15 11.89 0.70
CA CYS A 39 -4.21 10.64 -0.05
C CYS A 39 -3.45 9.47 0.62
N TYR A 40 -2.70 9.72 1.69
CA TYR A 40 -2.04 8.70 2.50
C TYR A 40 -2.81 8.32 3.78
N GLU A 41 -3.98 8.92 4.04
CA GLU A 41 -4.76 8.60 5.25
C GLU A 41 -5.06 7.10 5.35
N MET A 42 -5.43 6.43 4.24
CA MET A 42 -5.61 4.97 4.24
C MET A 42 -4.37 4.19 4.69
N LEU A 43 -3.15 4.70 4.40
CA LEU A 43 -1.91 4.06 4.83
C LEU A 43 -1.67 4.28 6.32
N LYS A 44 -2.04 5.45 6.87
CA LYS A 44 -1.99 5.75 8.30
C LYS A 44 -3.05 4.95 9.07
N GLU A 45 -4.28 4.85 8.55
CA GLU A 45 -5.34 4.00 9.10
C GLU A 45 -4.90 2.53 9.15
N CYS A 46 -4.29 2.05 8.07
CA CYS A 46 -3.69 0.72 8.01
C CYS A 46 -2.59 0.56 9.07
N SER A 47 -1.64 1.50 9.15
CA SER A 47 -0.50 1.46 10.07
C SER A 47 -0.94 1.27 11.52
N SER A 48 -1.97 1.98 11.95
CA SER A 48 -2.53 1.90 13.30
C SER A 48 -3.20 0.55 13.63
N GLN A 49 -3.51 -0.26 12.60
CA GLN A 49 -4.19 -1.56 12.73
C GLN A 49 -3.27 -2.77 12.54
N VAL A 50 -2.00 -2.55 12.19
CA VAL A 50 -1.02 -3.64 12.05
C VAL A 50 -0.54 -4.09 13.43
N GLY A 51 -0.96 -5.28 13.84
CA GLY A 51 -0.50 -5.90 15.08
C GLY A 51 -0.73 -5.04 16.34
N SER A 52 0.25 -5.07 17.25
CA SER A 52 0.29 -4.23 18.45
C SER A 52 1.20 -3.02 18.25
N ARG A 53 1.16 -2.05 19.17
CA ARG A 53 2.09 -0.91 19.16
C ARG A 53 3.56 -1.35 19.12
N GLN A 54 3.92 -2.43 19.81
CA GLN A 54 5.27 -3.00 19.76
C GLN A 54 5.63 -3.48 18.37
N ILE A 55 4.69 -4.12 17.66
CA ILE A 55 4.90 -4.53 16.27
C ILE A 55 5.00 -3.31 15.36
N GLN A 56 4.18 -2.30 15.55
CA GLN A 56 4.20 -1.07 14.74
C GLN A 56 5.54 -0.32 14.88
N ASN A 57 6.15 -0.35 16.05
CA ASN A 57 7.43 0.31 16.32
C ASN A 57 8.63 -0.35 15.64
N VAL A 58 8.54 -1.62 15.26
CA VAL A 58 9.67 -2.38 14.67
C VAL A 58 9.35 -2.98 13.30
N GLY A 59 8.08 -3.32 13.05
CA GLY A 59 7.63 -3.81 11.75
C GLY A 59 7.72 -2.71 10.69
N THR A 60 8.26 -3.05 9.51
CA THR A 60 8.51 -2.09 8.44
C THR A 60 7.60 -2.34 7.24
N ILE A 61 7.36 -1.29 6.45
CA ILE A 61 6.61 -1.38 5.22
C ILE A 61 7.28 -2.33 4.21
N GLY A 62 8.61 -2.27 4.09
CA GLY A 62 9.37 -3.19 3.23
C GLY A 62 9.29 -4.63 3.71
N GLY A 63 9.36 -4.86 5.03
CA GLY A 63 9.18 -6.19 5.64
C GLY A 63 7.80 -6.78 5.35
N ASN A 64 6.74 -5.96 5.39
CA ASN A 64 5.38 -6.37 5.04
C ASN A 64 5.29 -6.87 3.58
N LEU A 65 5.90 -6.14 2.64
CA LEU A 65 5.92 -6.50 1.22
C LEU A 65 6.77 -7.75 0.94
N CYS A 66 7.99 -7.81 1.49
CA CYS A 66 8.87 -8.97 1.31
C CYS A 66 8.32 -10.25 1.94
N ASN A 67 7.58 -10.13 3.04
CA ASN A 67 6.90 -11.24 3.68
C ASN A 67 5.74 -11.79 2.83
N ALA A 68 5.16 -10.97 1.96
CA ALA A 68 4.14 -11.32 0.98
C ALA A 68 3.02 -12.21 1.55
N SER A 69 2.51 -11.86 2.74
CA SER A 69 1.31 -12.52 3.28
C SER A 69 0.09 -12.11 2.47
N PRO A 70 -0.86 -13.01 2.17
CA PRO A 70 -2.16 -12.62 1.60
C PRO A 70 -2.90 -11.58 2.44
N ALA A 71 -2.68 -11.59 3.76
CA ALA A 71 -3.23 -10.65 4.73
C ALA A 71 -2.26 -9.50 5.08
N ALA A 72 -1.40 -9.10 4.15
CA ALA A 72 -0.49 -7.95 4.32
C ALA A 72 -1.28 -6.64 4.14
N ASP A 73 -1.67 -6.01 5.25
CA ASP A 73 -2.57 -4.85 5.27
C ASP A 73 -2.08 -3.67 4.43
N GLY A 74 -0.76 -3.45 4.33
CA GLY A 74 -0.19 -2.36 3.54
C GLY A 74 -0.31 -2.52 2.03
N VAL A 75 -0.46 -3.75 1.52
CA VAL A 75 -0.45 -4.02 0.08
C VAL A 75 -1.63 -3.36 -0.66
N PRO A 76 -2.91 -3.48 -0.21
CA PRO A 76 -4.03 -2.79 -0.87
C PRO A 76 -3.85 -1.27 -0.90
N CYS A 77 -3.38 -0.66 0.19
CA CYS A 77 -3.13 0.79 0.26
C CYS A 77 -2.11 1.22 -0.81
N LEU A 78 -1.01 0.48 -0.92
CA LEU A 78 0.05 0.79 -1.87
C LEU A 78 -0.36 0.52 -3.33
N LEU A 79 -1.18 -0.50 -3.59
CA LEU A 79 -1.76 -0.75 -4.92
C LEU A 79 -2.67 0.40 -5.35
N SER A 80 -3.50 0.93 -4.44
CA SER A 80 -4.38 2.07 -4.71
C SER A 80 -3.62 3.39 -4.92
N LEU A 81 -2.35 3.45 -4.50
CA LEU A 81 -1.42 4.57 -4.75
C LEU A 81 -0.52 4.34 -5.98
N ASP A 82 -0.77 3.33 -6.80
CA ASP A 82 0.06 2.98 -7.97
C ASP A 82 1.54 2.78 -7.65
N ALA A 83 1.84 2.22 -6.47
CA ALA A 83 3.19 2.06 -5.99
C ALA A 83 4.06 1.18 -6.89
N SER A 84 5.34 1.52 -6.95
CA SER A 84 6.41 0.70 -7.53
C SER A 84 7.43 0.36 -6.45
N ILE A 85 8.20 -0.68 -6.68
CA ILE A 85 9.20 -1.22 -5.76
C ILE A 85 10.58 -0.97 -6.35
N GLU A 86 11.45 -0.34 -5.55
CA GLU A 86 12.86 -0.16 -5.86
C GLU A 86 13.67 -1.29 -5.23
N LEU A 87 14.36 -2.06 -6.06
CA LEU A 87 15.28 -3.13 -5.66
C LEU A 87 16.71 -2.72 -5.99
N ILE A 88 17.62 -2.94 -5.06
CA ILE A 88 19.04 -2.64 -5.23
C ILE A 88 19.91 -3.87 -5.03
N SER A 89 20.99 -3.93 -5.76
CA SER A 89 22.05 -4.93 -5.63
C SER A 89 23.40 -4.33 -5.97
N ILE A 90 24.47 -5.09 -5.85
CA ILE A 90 25.81 -4.69 -6.33
C ILE A 90 25.82 -4.42 -7.84
N ASN A 91 24.91 -5.01 -8.61
CA ASN A 91 24.82 -4.86 -10.06
C ASN A 91 23.96 -3.65 -10.49
N GLY A 92 23.46 -2.87 -9.54
CA GLY A 92 22.64 -1.70 -9.80
C GLY A 92 21.25 -1.76 -9.21
N LYS A 93 20.36 -0.92 -9.77
CA LYS A 93 19.00 -0.72 -9.31
C LYS A 93 18.01 -1.11 -10.40
N ARG A 94 16.87 -1.71 -10.00
CA ARG A 94 15.70 -1.90 -10.86
C ARG A 94 14.43 -1.52 -10.15
N ILE A 95 13.42 -1.11 -10.93
CA ILE A 95 12.10 -0.72 -10.44
C ILE A 95 11.08 -1.58 -11.17
N LEU A 96 10.07 -2.06 -10.42
CA LEU A 96 8.92 -2.77 -10.97
C LEU A 96 7.66 -2.36 -10.24
N LYS A 97 6.50 -2.56 -10.85
CA LYS A 97 5.22 -2.30 -10.22
C LYS A 97 5.02 -3.21 -9.00
N LEU A 98 4.33 -2.73 -7.96
CA LEU A 98 4.00 -3.55 -6.80
C LEU A 98 3.19 -4.80 -7.19
N GLU A 99 2.27 -4.68 -8.15
CA GLU A 99 1.47 -5.81 -8.67
C GLU A 99 2.32 -6.89 -9.33
N ASP A 100 3.49 -6.52 -9.87
CA ASP A 100 4.46 -7.44 -10.46
C ASP A 100 5.43 -8.01 -9.43
N PHE A 101 5.62 -7.35 -8.30
CA PHE A 101 6.54 -7.76 -7.26
C PHE A 101 6.03 -8.96 -6.44
N ILE A 102 4.75 -8.95 -6.03
CA ILE A 102 4.15 -10.04 -5.25
C ILE A 102 3.53 -11.06 -6.20
N LYS A 103 4.12 -12.26 -6.27
CA LYS A 103 3.70 -13.33 -7.17
C LYS A 103 2.77 -14.36 -6.53
N GLY A 104 2.69 -14.37 -5.22
CA GLY A 104 1.86 -15.31 -4.48
C GLY A 104 2.11 -15.23 -2.98
N SER A 105 1.43 -16.07 -2.22
CA SER A 105 1.67 -16.16 -0.78
C SER A 105 3.12 -16.52 -0.50
N ARG A 106 3.84 -15.65 0.23
CA ARG A 106 5.25 -15.79 0.58
C ARG A 106 6.18 -15.89 -0.64
N ASN A 107 5.75 -15.35 -1.78
CA ASN A 107 6.50 -15.40 -3.03
C ASN A 107 6.57 -14.03 -3.69
N THR A 108 7.79 -13.56 -3.96
CA THR A 108 8.06 -12.25 -4.57
C THR A 108 9.11 -12.37 -5.66
N GLU A 109 9.26 -11.31 -6.47
CA GLU A 109 10.31 -11.14 -7.48
C GLU A 109 11.69 -10.73 -6.90
N LEU A 110 11.83 -10.68 -5.57
CA LEU A 110 13.10 -10.34 -4.92
C LEU A 110 14.14 -11.44 -5.18
N LYS A 111 15.25 -11.10 -5.81
CA LYS A 111 16.37 -12.04 -6.05
C LYS A 111 17.25 -12.17 -4.81
N LYS A 112 18.01 -13.27 -4.73
CA LYS A 112 18.88 -13.57 -3.57
C LYS A 112 19.94 -12.51 -3.27
N ASN A 113 20.34 -11.74 -4.28
CA ASN A 113 21.36 -10.69 -4.21
C ASN A 113 20.76 -9.28 -4.21
N GLU A 114 19.46 -9.14 -4.00
CA GLU A 114 18.75 -7.85 -3.98
C GLU A 114 18.23 -7.52 -2.58
N ILE A 115 18.07 -6.24 -2.33
CA ILE A 115 17.39 -5.67 -1.17
C ILE A 115 16.27 -4.77 -1.69
N LEU A 116 15.08 -4.86 -1.12
CA LEU A 116 14.04 -3.85 -1.30
C LEU A 116 14.50 -2.59 -0.59
N SER A 117 14.78 -1.53 -1.34
CA SER A 117 15.31 -0.27 -0.80
C SER A 117 14.23 0.75 -0.52
N ALA A 118 13.20 0.82 -1.37
CA ALA A 118 12.12 1.78 -1.20
C ALA A 118 10.84 1.36 -1.93
N ILE A 119 9.75 1.99 -1.52
CA ILE A 119 8.48 2.06 -2.22
C ILE A 119 8.41 3.44 -2.87
N LEU A 120 8.05 3.47 -4.15
CA LEU A 120 7.96 4.67 -4.97
C LEU A 120 6.50 4.93 -5.35
N ILE A 121 5.94 6.03 -4.88
CA ILE A 121 4.58 6.44 -5.18
C ILE A 121 4.65 7.64 -6.12
N PRO A 122 4.07 7.58 -7.34
CA PRO A 122 4.10 8.69 -8.27
C PRO A 122 3.39 9.92 -7.67
N GLN A 123 4.01 11.10 -7.70
CA GLN A 123 3.39 12.33 -7.18
C GLN A 123 2.04 12.64 -7.86
N LYS A 124 1.84 12.24 -9.11
CA LYS A 124 0.55 12.36 -9.80
C LYS A 124 -0.57 11.56 -9.13
N ALA A 125 -0.23 10.49 -8.37
CA ALA A 125 -1.19 9.71 -7.59
C ALA A 125 -1.52 10.35 -6.23
N GLU A 126 -0.79 11.40 -5.82
CA GLU A 126 -0.97 12.10 -4.54
C GLU A 126 -2.16 13.07 -4.57
N ARG A 127 -3.33 12.57 -4.98
CA ARG A 127 -4.58 13.33 -5.07
C ARG A 127 -5.73 12.53 -4.47
N GLY A 128 -6.77 13.26 -4.09
CA GLY A 128 -8.03 12.68 -3.64
C GLY A 128 -8.07 12.34 -2.16
N ARG A 129 -9.18 11.73 -1.80
CA ARG A 129 -9.45 11.21 -0.45
C ARG A 129 -9.27 9.72 -0.45
N THR A 130 -8.90 9.17 0.70
CA THR A 130 -8.66 7.74 0.83
C THR A 130 -9.26 7.20 2.11
N SER A 131 -9.52 5.90 2.14
CA SER A 131 -9.90 5.17 3.34
C SER A 131 -9.44 3.71 3.27
N PHE A 132 -9.18 3.14 4.42
CA PHE A 132 -8.87 1.72 4.61
C PHE A 132 -9.85 1.09 5.58
N VAL A 133 -10.46 -0.02 5.17
CA VAL A 133 -11.38 -0.79 6.00
C VAL A 133 -10.88 -2.20 6.14
N LYS A 134 -10.86 -2.70 7.37
CA LYS A 134 -10.41 -4.04 7.72
C LYS A 134 -11.52 -4.80 8.46
N LEU A 135 -11.83 -5.98 7.97
CA LEU A 135 -12.67 -6.96 8.65
C LEU A 135 -11.79 -8.01 9.32
N GLY A 136 -11.97 -8.23 10.58
CA GLY A 136 -11.31 -9.26 11.36
C GLY A 136 -12.28 -9.93 12.33
N ALA A 137 -11.90 -11.07 12.91
CA ALA A 137 -12.72 -11.79 13.89
C ALA A 137 -12.90 -11.01 15.21
N ARG A 138 -12.11 -9.95 15.42
CA ARG A 138 -12.20 -9.03 16.57
C ARG A 138 -11.67 -7.66 16.17
N LYS A 139 -11.88 -6.65 17.02
CA LYS A 139 -11.54 -5.26 16.69
C LYS A 139 -10.03 -5.00 16.56
N TYR A 140 -9.20 -5.65 17.39
CA TYR A 140 -7.76 -5.40 17.47
C TYR A 140 -6.95 -6.69 17.44
N LEU A 141 -5.65 -6.58 17.08
CA LEU A 141 -4.68 -7.68 17.11
C LEU A 141 -5.17 -8.94 16.38
N VAL A 142 -5.64 -8.74 15.16
CA VAL A 142 -6.26 -9.80 14.35
C VAL A 142 -5.69 -9.81 12.95
N ILE A 143 -5.60 -11.00 12.35
CA ILE A 143 -5.32 -11.18 10.94
C ILE A 143 -6.58 -10.82 10.15
N SER A 144 -6.42 -10.07 9.07
CA SER A 144 -7.53 -9.64 8.21
C SER A 144 -8.21 -10.84 7.55
N ILE A 145 -9.54 -10.91 7.68
CA ILE A 145 -10.40 -11.80 6.91
C ILE A 145 -10.61 -11.21 5.52
N ALA A 146 -10.87 -9.90 5.47
CA ALA A 146 -10.91 -9.10 4.26
C ALA A 146 -10.42 -7.69 4.59
N MET A 147 -9.88 -6.98 3.60
CA MET A 147 -9.51 -5.58 3.71
C MET A 147 -9.66 -4.88 2.38
N VAL A 148 -10.04 -3.62 2.43
CA VAL A 148 -10.23 -2.78 1.24
C VAL A 148 -9.53 -1.45 1.47
N ALA A 149 -8.78 -1.00 0.48
CA ALA A 149 -8.26 0.35 0.38
C ALA A 149 -8.90 1.05 -0.82
N CYS A 150 -9.38 2.26 -0.62
CA CYS A 150 -10.00 3.06 -1.67
C CYS A 150 -9.37 4.45 -1.71
N LYS A 151 -9.07 4.92 -2.92
CA LYS A 151 -8.72 6.31 -3.22
C LYS A 151 -9.71 6.84 -4.22
N ILE A 152 -10.25 8.04 -3.98
CA ILE A 152 -11.24 8.68 -4.86
C ILE A 152 -10.91 10.14 -5.11
N ASN A 153 -11.01 10.55 -6.36
CA ASN A 153 -11.00 11.94 -6.80
C ASN A 153 -12.39 12.32 -7.32
N LEU A 154 -12.85 13.50 -6.95
CA LEU A 154 -14.16 14.01 -7.36
C LEU A 154 -13.98 15.29 -8.15
N ASP A 155 -14.87 15.48 -9.15
CA ASP A 155 -15.16 16.76 -9.79
C ASP A 155 -16.61 17.12 -9.42
N GLY A 156 -16.78 18.02 -8.45
CA GLY A 156 -18.06 18.18 -7.75
C GLY A 156 -18.48 16.87 -7.08
N ASP A 157 -19.62 16.32 -7.48
CA ASP A 157 -20.14 15.04 -7.00
C ASP A 157 -19.80 13.86 -7.93
N ILE A 158 -19.09 14.09 -9.02
CA ILE A 158 -18.78 13.08 -10.02
C ILE A 158 -17.41 12.43 -9.71
N ILE A 159 -17.35 11.13 -9.75
CA ILE A 159 -16.12 10.35 -9.61
C ILE A 159 -15.27 10.56 -10.86
N SER A 160 -14.19 11.34 -10.73
CA SER A 160 -13.25 11.62 -11.83
C SER A 160 -12.11 10.61 -11.92
N ASP A 161 -11.73 10.00 -10.78
CA ASP A 161 -10.74 8.93 -10.70
C ASP A 161 -10.98 8.13 -9.42
N ILE A 162 -10.78 6.80 -9.49
CA ILE A 162 -10.95 5.93 -8.35
C ILE A 162 -9.97 4.76 -8.43
N ALA A 163 -9.47 4.33 -7.28
CA ALA A 163 -8.61 3.17 -7.13
C ALA A 163 -9.13 2.32 -5.95
N ILE A 164 -9.50 1.09 -6.22
CA ILE A 164 -10.04 0.15 -5.22
C ILE A 164 -9.18 -1.10 -5.22
N SER A 165 -8.64 -1.44 -4.07
CA SER A 165 -7.83 -2.65 -3.88
C SER A 165 -8.36 -3.49 -2.74
N ILE A 166 -8.40 -4.81 -2.94
CA ILE A 166 -8.85 -5.79 -1.95
C ILE A 166 -7.73 -6.75 -1.57
N GLY A 167 -7.63 -7.07 -0.29
CA GLY A 167 -6.67 -8.03 0.25
C GLY A 167 -7.34 -9.12 1.10
N SER A 168 -6.61 -10.18 1.39
CA SER A 168 -7.03 -11.40 2.08
C SER A 168 -8.07 -12.27 1.33
N CYS A 169 -8.64 -11.79 0.23
CA CYS A 169 -9.66 -12.51 -0.54
C CYS A 169 -9.09 -13.38 -1.67
N SER A 170 -7.77 -13.37 -1.85
CA SER A 170 -7.03 -14.17 -2.84
C SER A 170 -5.57 -14.34 -2.40
N ALA A 171 -4.79 -15.13 -3.14
CA ALA A 171 -3.37 -15.39 -2.83
C ALA A 171 -2.51 -14.11 -2.78
N VAL A 172 -2.90 -13.09 -3.55
CA VAL A 172 -2.31 -11.74 -3.55
C VAL A 172 -3.42 -10.70 -3.53
N ALA A 173 -3.17 -9.55 -2.91
CA ALA A 173 -4.08 -8.41 -3.01
C ALA A 173 -4.22 -7.95 -4.47
N LYS A 174 -5.42 -7.51 -4.85
CA LYS A 174 -5.74 -7.14 -6.23
C LYS A 174 -6.41 -5.78 -6.30
N ARG A 175 -6.11 -5.06 -7.37
CA ARG A 175 -6.85 -3.88 -7.76
C ARG A 175 -8.07 -4.26 -8.58
N LEU A 176 -9.23 -3.66 -8.29
CA LEU A 176 -10.52 -3.98 -8.92
C LEU A 176 -10.78 -3.05 -10.10
N ARG A 177 -9.95 -3.13 -11.15
CA ARG A 177 -9.96 -2.20 -12.30
C ARG A 177 -11.29 -2.20 -13.07
N GLU A 178 -11.98 -3.32 -13.15
CA GLU A 178 -13.30 -3.41 -13.81
C GLU A 178 -14.34 -2.59 -13.04
N LEU A 179 -14.37 -2.73 -11.71
CA LEU A 179 -15.24 -1.93 -10.85
C LEU A 179 -14.91 -0.44 -10.92
N GLU A 180 -13.60 -0.10 -10.90
CA GLU A 180 -13.13 1.28 -11.04
C GLU A 180 -13.68 1.92 -12.33
N ASN A 181 -13.58 1.21 -13.46
CA ASN A 181 -14.08 1.68 -14.76
C ASN A 181 -15.60 1.88 -14.77
N ILE A 182 -16.37 1.04 -14.06
CA ILE A 182 -17.82 1.17 -13.93
C ILE A 182 -18.20 2.41 -13.13
N LEU A 183 -17.41 2.75 -12.11
CA LEU A 183 -17.68 3.83 -11.17
C LEU A 183 -17.25 5.22 -11.67
N ILE A 184 -16.25 5.31 -12.54
CA ILE A 184 -15.81 6.57 -13.12
C ILE A 184 -16.96 7.22 -13.91
N GLY A 185 -17.19 8.52 -13.69
CA GLY A 185 -18.27 9.31 -14.28
C GLY A 185 -19.61 9.21 -13.56
N LYS A 186 -19.75 8.37 -12.53
CA LYS A 186 -20.97 8.30 -11.71
C LYS A 186 -20.96 9.35 -10.60
N SER A 187 -22.16 9.74 -10.18
CA SER A 187 -22.33 10.63 -9.04
C SER A 187 -22.26 9.85 -7.72
N THR A 188 -21.56 10.41 -6.73
CA THR A 188 -21.53 9.87 -5.35
C THR A 188 -22.90 9.93 -4.66
N ASN A 189 -23.84 10.72 -5.18
CA ASN A 189 -25.21 10.81 -4.69
C ASN A 189 -26.13 9.72 -5.28
N SER A 190 -25.66 8.92 -6.25
CA SER A 190 -26.41 7.79 -6.80
C SER A 190 -26.21 6.54 -5.94
N ASP A 191 -27.12 5.59 -6.07
CA ASP A 191 -26.93 4.26 -5.48
C ASP A 191 -25.86 3.49 -6.27
N LEU A 192 -24.65 3.49 -5.76
CA LEU A 192 -23.50 2.80 -6.36
C LEU A 192 -23.50 1.30 -6.04
N THR A 193 -24.35 0.83 -5.10
CA THR A 193 -24.36 -0.58 -4.68
C THR A 193 -24.93 -1.50 -5.75
N ALA A 194 -25.85 -0.99 -6.57
CA ALA A 194 -26.42 -1.73 -7.70
C ALA A 194 -25.38 -2.09 -8.79
N ASP A 195 -24.22 -1.44 -8.79
CA ASP A 195 -23.15 -1.65 -9.76
C ASP A 195 -22.11 -2.68 -9.29
N ILE A 196 -22.22 -3.13 -8.04
CA ILE A 196 -21.22 -4.01 -7.39
C ILE A 196 -21.64 -5.49 -7.45
N TYR A 197 -22.93 -5.77 -7.78
CA TYR A 197 -23.50 -7.12 -7.84
C TYR A 197 -23.73 -7.60 -9.26
#